data_29ce51f4ecbe5e218eb242526dae32a1
#
_entry.id   29ce51f4ecbe5e218eb242526dae32a1
#
_cell.length_a   1.000
_cell.length_b   1.000
_cell.length_c   1.000
_cell.angle_alpha   90.00
_cell.angle_beta   90.00
_cell.angle_gamma   90.00
#
_symmetry.space_group_name_H-M   'P 1'
#
loop_
_entity.id
_entity.type
_entity.pdbx_description
1 polymer ?
#
loop_
_entity_poly.entity_id
_entity_poly.type
_entity_poly.pdbx_seq_one_letter_code
_entity_poly.pdbx_strand_id
1 'polypeptide(L)'
;LKVAKQHLQITNQRLNFLHNLTYALTHDNQVDSYAVENLSVSGMMKNHKLAKAIGDASWGEFIRQMVYKCQWYGKNLITIGRFEPSSKMCLCGAINNELTLADRKWKCKACGQVNDRDLTAALNIKKFALVKQNLTGRLTPVEPVEVRQ
;
A
#
# COMPACT_ATOMS: atom_id res chain seq x y z
N LEU A 1 -14.32 -28.67 -16.57
CA LEU A 1 -15.44 -28.02 -15.87
C LEU A 1 -15.20 -27.86 -14.35
N LYS A 2 -14.72 -28.89 -13.63
CA LYS A 2 -14.48 -28.82 -12.16
C LYS A 2 -13.41 -27.80 -11.79
N VAL A 3 -12.26 -27.77 -12.49
CA VAL A 3 -11.16 -26.81 -12.24
C VAL A 3 -11.63 -25.36 -12.46
N ALA A 4 -12.36 -25.09 -13.55
CA ALA A 4 -12.88 -23.75 -13.82
C ALA A 4 -13.83 -23.25 -12.71
N LYS A 5 -14.70 -24.13 -12.19
CA LYS A 5 -15.58 -23.80 -11.07
C LYS A 5 -14.79 -23.47 -9.80
N GLN A 6 -13.70 -24.22 -9.52
CA GLN A 6 -12.83 -23.95 -8.37
C GLN A 6 -12.10 -22.60 -8.51
N HIS A 7 -11.58 -22.29 -9.70
CA HIS A 7 -10.97 -20.98 -9.95
C HIS A 7 -11.97 -19.84 -9.77
N LEU A 8 -13.19 -19.97 -10.28
CA LEU A 8 -14.25 -18.99 -10.08
C LEU A 8 -14.58 -18.80 -8.60
N GLN A 9 -14.70 -19.90 -7.86
CA GLN A 9 -14.97 -19.85 -6.41
C GLN A 9 -13.87 -19.10 -5.66
N ILE A 10 -12.59 -19.41 -5.93
CA ILE A 10 -11.45 -18.73 -5.31
C ILE A 10 -11.46 -17.24 -5.65
N THR A 11 -11.71 -16.90 -6.91
CA THR A 11 -11.80 -15.51 -7.35
C THR A 11 -12.89 -14.75 -6.60
N ASN A 12 -14.07 -15.34 -6.49
CA ASN A 12 -15.20 -14.72 -5.76
C ASN A 12 -14.91 -14.58 -4.26
N GLN A 13 -14.27 -15.55 -3.63
CA GLN A 13 -13.85 -15.47 -2.24
C GLN A 13 -12.85 -14.32 -2.00
N ARG A 14 -11.86 -14.15 -2.91
CA ARG A 14 -10.90 -13.05 -2.84
C ARG A 14 -11.57 -11.69 -3.02
N LEU A 15 -12.45 -11.56 -4.00
CA LEU A 15 -13.21 -10.33 -4.21
C LEU A 15 -14.06 -9.98 -3.00
N ASN A 16 -14.78 -10.96 -2.44
CA ASN A 16 -15.59 -10.75 -1.25
C ASN A 16 -14.73 -10.31 -0.05
N PHE A 17 -13.57 -10.95 0.17
CA PHE A 17 -12.63 -10.55 1.21
C PHE A 17 -12.19 -9.10 1.03
N LEU A 18 -11.76 -8.72 -0.18
CA LEU A 18 -11.32 -7.35 -0.48
C LEU A 18 -12.46 -6.34 -0.32
N HIS A 19 -13.68 -6.68 -0.74
CA HIS A 19 -14.83 -5.81 -0.57
C HIS A 19 -15.15 -5.56 0.91
N ASN A 20 -15.10 -6.58 1.75
CA ASN A 20 -15.32 -6.45 3.19
C ASN A 20 -14.19 -5.65 3.85
N LEU A 21 -12.94 -5.94 3.51
CA LEU A 21 -11.78 -5.21 4.04
C LEU A 21 -11.84 -3.72 3.68
N THR A 22 -12.03 -3.41 2.41
CA THR A 22 -12.08 -2.01 1.95
C THR A 22 -13.32 -1.29 2.45
N TYR A 23 -14.44 -1.98 2.65
CA TYR A 23 -15.61 -1.43 3.29
C TYR A 23 -15.32 -1.06 4.75
N ALA A 24 -14.78 -2.00 5.53
CA ALA A 24 -14.41 -1.74 6.92
C ALA A 24 -13.43 -0.58 7.05
N LEU A 25 -12.44 -0.48 6.14
CA LEU A 25 -11.52 0.65 6.13
C LEU A 25 -12.22 1.98 5.82
N THR A 26 -13.07 2.03 4.80
CA THR A 26 -13.61 3.30 4.31
C THR A 26 -14.91 3.74 4.97
N HIS A 27 -15.72 2.82 5.44
CA HIS A 27 -17.01 3.08 6.07
C HIS A 27 -16.90 3.11 7.60
N ASP A 28 -16.33 2.05 8.19
CA ASP A 28 -16.39 1.86 9.65
C ASP A 28 -15.31 2.64 10.41
N ASN A 29 -14.26 3.09 9.74
CA ASN A 29 -13.18 3.87 10.36
C ASN A 29 -13.43 5.38 10.27
N GLN A 30 -13.14 6.10 11.36
CA GLN A 30 -13.27 7.56 11.46
C GLN A 30 -12.05 8.33 10.92
N VAL A 31 -11.23 7.71 10.06
CA VAL A 31 -10.09 8.39 9.44
C VAL A 31 -10.52 9.11 8.17
N ASP A 32 -9.97 10.30 7.93
CA ASP A 32 -10.30 11.14 6.77
C ASP A 32 -9.43 10.83 5.55
N SER A 33 -8.26 10.24 5.77
CA SER A 33 -7.27 10.05 4.71
C SER A 33 -6.50 8.74 4.87
N TYR A 34 -6.24 8.08 3.75
CA TYR A 34 -5.40 6.88 3.65
C TYR A 34 -4.16 7.19 2.84
N ALA A 35 -3.01 6.73 3.30
CA ALA A 35 -1.76 6.84 2.58
C ALA A 35 -1.29 5.45 2.13
N VAL A 36 -0.94 5.30 0.87
CA VAL A 36 -0.52 4.02 0.28
C VAL A 36 0.73 4.19 -0.58
N GLU A 37 1.49 3.11 -0.73
CA GLU A 37 2.64 3.07 -1.63
C GLU A 37 2.22 2.91 -3.09
N ASN A 38 2.99 3.52 -3.99
CA ASN A 38 2.88 3.30 -5.43
C ASN A 38 3.65 2.04 -5.84
N LEU A 39 3.06 0.87 -5.61
CA LEU A 39 3.70 -0.40 -5.94
C LEU A 39 3.56 -0.73 -7.43
N SER A 40 4.70 -1.07 -8.08
CA SER A 40 4.71 -1.62 -9.44
C SER A 40 4.37 -3.10 -9.41
N VAL A 41 3.09 -3.46 -9.35
CA VAL A 41 2.64 -4.86 -9.29
C VAL A 41 3.17 -5.65 -10.48
N SER A 42 3.10 -5.09 -11.69
CA SER A 42 3.64 -5.73 -12.91
C SER A 42 5.14 -5.97 -12.83
N GLY A 43 5.90 -5.03 -12.25
CA GLY A 43 7.34 -5.20 -12.00
C GLY A 43 7.63 -6.28 -10.98
N MET A 44 6.86 -6.31 -9.89
CA MET A 44 6.99 -7.32 -8.83
C MET A 44 6.65 -8.74 -9.33
N MET A 45 5.67 -8.88 -10.22
CA MET A 45 5.27 -10.15 -10.84
C MET A 45 6.35 -10.77 -11.74
N LYS A 46 7.37 -10.01 -12.17
CA LYS A 46 8.53 -10.55 -12.89
C LYS A 46 9.40 -11.46 -12.02
N ASN A 47 9.29 -11.37 -10.70
CA ASN A 47 9.93 -12.31 -9.78
C ASN A 47 9.13 -13.60 -9.71
N HIS A 48 9.53 -14.62 -10.49
CA HIS A 48 8.84 -15.90 -10.60
C HIS A 48 8.60 -16.62 -9.26
N LYS A 49 9.47 -16.43 -8.27
CA LYS A 49 9.30 -17.02 -6.93
C LYS A 49 8.15 -16.42 -6.14
N LEU A 50 7.85 -15.15 -6.38
CA LEU A 50 6.84 -14.39 -5.63
C LEU A 50 5.59 -14.07 -6.48
N ALA A 51 5.64 -14.26 -7.79
CA ALA A 51 4.57 -13.85 -8.71
C ALA A 51 3.19 -14.39 -8.30
N LYS A 52 3.12 -15.67 -7.91
CA LYS A 52 1.87 -16.28 -7.43
C LYS A 52 1.34 -15.57 -6.19
N ALA A 53 2.17 -15.39 -5.17
CA ALA A 53 1.76 -14.73 -3.92
C ALA A 53 1.34 -13.27 -4.15
N ILE A 54 2.06 -12.55 -5.02
CA ILE A 54 1.74 -11.16 -5.39
C ILE A 54 0.41 -11.10 -6.15
N GLY A 55 0.20 -12.00 -7.11
CA GLY A 55 -1.07 -12.10 -7.83
C GLY A 55 -2.23 -12.47 -6.90
N ASP A 56 -2.00 -13.41 -5.99
CA ASP A 56 -2.99 -13.84 -5.01
C ASP A 56 -3.37 -12.73 -4.01
N ALA A 57 -2.43 -11.84 -3.66
CA ALA A 57 -2.70 -10.67 -2.82
C ALA A 57 -3.61 -9.64 -3.49
N SER A 58 -3.74 -9.68 -4.82
CA SER A 58 -4.65 -8.81 -5.60
C SER A 58 -4.54 -7.33 -5.26
N TRP A 59 -3.30 -6.82 -5.07
CA TRP A 59 -3.05 -5.45 -4.63
C TRP A 59 -3.69 -4.40 -5.55
N GLY A 60 -3.64 -4.60 -6.85
CA GLY A 60 -4.28 -3.69 -7.82
C GLY A 60 -5.79 -3.56 -7.60
N GLU A 61 -6.48 -4.68 -7.33
CA GLU A 61 -7.91 -4.69 -7.03
C GLU A 61 -8.20 -4.00 -5.68
N PHE A 62 -7.37 -4.24 -4.67
CA PHE A 62 -7.48 -3.52 -3.39
C PHE A 62 -7.41 -2.00 -3.60
N ILE A 63 -6.41 -1.50 -4.32
CA ILE A 63 -6.26 -0.06 -4.61
C ILE A 63 -7.45 0.45 -5.41
N ARG A 64 -7.89 -0.27 -6.45
CA ARG A 64 -9.08 0.10 -7.23
C ARG A 64 -10.32 0.27 -6.34
N GLN A 65 -10.52 -0.65 -5.41
CA GLN A 65 -11.65 -0.57 -4.47
C GLN A 65 -11.49 0.60 -3.49
N MET A 66 -10.29 0.85 -2.98
CA MET A 66 -10.02 1.99 -2.11
C MET A 66 -10.32 3.33 -2.82
N VAL A 67 -9.93 3.47 -4.10
CA VAL A 67 -10.17 4.70 -4.88
C VAL A 67 -11.65 5.07 -4.88
N TYR A 68 -12.53 4.19 -5.41
CA TYR A 68 -13.93 4.57 -5.54
C TYR A 68 -14.68 4.61 -4.20
N LYS A 69 -14.30 3.75 -3.22
CA LYS A 69 -14.94 3.77 -1.91
C LYS A 69 -14.54 5.01 -1.10
N CYS A 70 -13.28 5.46 -1.18
CA CYS A 70 -12.89 6.72 -0.58
C CYS A 70 -13.70 7.89 -1.17
N GLN A 71 -13.92 7.90 -2.49
CA GLN A 71 -14.80 8.90 -3.13
C GLN A 71 -16.23 8.82 -2.61
N TRP A 72 -16.81 7.62 -2.48
CA TRP A 72 -18.18 7.45 -1.97
C TRP A 72 -18.36 7.94 -0.53
N TYR A 73 -17.35 7.75 0.31
CA TYR A 73 -17.40 8.11 1.75
C TYR A 73 -16.70 9.44 2.06
N GLY A 74 -16.37 10.25 1.03
CA GLY A 74 -15.75 11.57 1.22
C GLY A 74 -14.37 11.52 1.88
N LYS A 75 -13.62 10.43 1.66
CA LYS A 75 -12.27 10.24 2.22
C LYS A 75 -11.19 10.43 1.16
N ASN A 76 -9.97 10.69 1.59
CA ASN A 76 -8.83 10.88 0.69
C ASN A 76 -7.99 9.63 0.59
N LEU A 77 -7.52 9.30 -0.62
CA LEU A 77 -6.50 8.27 -0.84
C LEU A 77 -5.26 8.93 -1.43
N ILE A 78 -4.16 8.93 -0.68
CA ILE A 78 -2.91 9.59 -1.05
C ILE A 78 -1.90 8.52 -1.41
N THR A 79 -1.42 8.53 -2.65
CA THR A 79 -0.34 7.64 -3.09
C THR A 79 0.98 8.38 -2.98
N ILE A 80 1.94 7.84 -2.21
CA ILE A 80 3.29 8.39 -2.08
C ILE A 80 4.13 8.13 -3.32
N GLY A 81 5.30 8.79 -3.42
CA GLY A 81 6.25 8.55 -4.51
C GLY A 81 6.74 7.10 -4.54
N ARG A 82 7.00 6.58 -5.76
CA ARG A 82 7.42 5.18 -5.95
C ARG A 82 8.78 4.86 -5.30
N PHE A 83 9.67 5.83 -5.24
CA PHE A 83 11.04 5.65 -4.79
C PHE A 83 11.30 6.20 -3.38
N GLU A 84 10.22 6.53 -2.66
CA GLU A 84 10.36 6.96 -1.27
C GLU A 84 10.89 5.81 -0.41
N PRO A 85 11.96 6.03 0.39
CA PRO A 85 12.61 4.98 1.16
C PRO A 85 11.82 4.63 2.43
N SER A 86 10.54 4.30 2.29
CA SER A 86 9.62 4.12 3.41
C SER A 86 10.14 3.13 4.46
N SER A 87 10.59 1.94 4.04
CA SER A 87 11.07 0.88 4.93
C SER A 87 12.52 1.01 5.35
N LYS A 88 13.31 1.84 4.66
CA LYS A 88 14.76 2.01 4.91
C LYS A 88 15.11 3.27 5.70
N MET A 89 14.19 4.20 5.87
CA MET A 89 14.43 5.46 6.54
C MET A 89 14.03 5.37 8.01
N CYS A 90 14.95 5.73 8.90
CA CYS A 90 14.66 5.91 10.31
C CYS A 90 13.82 7.19 10.52
N LEU A 91 13.08 7.26 11.61
CA LEU A 91 12.30 8.46 11.96
C LEU A 91 13.19 9.70 12.15
N CYS A 92 14.47 9.51 12.47
CA CYS A 92 15.46 10.61 12.52
C CYS A 92 15.90 11.12 11.13
N GLY A 93 15.44 10.48 10.04
CA GLY A 93 15.79 10.83 8.65
C GLY A 93 16.96 10.06 8.05
N ALA A 94 17.75 9.32 8.84
CA ALA A 94 18.87 8.52 8.34
C ALA A 94 18.37 7.31 7.53
N ILE A 95 19.02 7.05 6.38
CA ILE A 95 18.65 5.94 5.49
C ILE A 95 19.61 4.77 5.69
N ASN A 96 19.08 3.58 5.88
CA ASN A 96 19.84 2.33 5.93
C ASN A 96 19.79 1.61 4.57
N ASN A 97 20.82 1.78 3.75
CA ASN A 97 20.91 1.16 2.43
C ASN A 97 21.23 -0.35 2.48
N GLU A 98 21.76 -0.84 3.61
CA GLU A 98 22.14 -2.24 3.79
C GLU A 98 20.95 -3.14 4.16
N LEU A 99 19.77 -2.54 4.43
CA LEU A 99 18.59 -3.29 4.86
C LEU A 99 18.08 -4.21 3.75
N THR A 100 17.95 -5.49 4.09
CA THR A 100 17.43 -6.53 3.19
C THR A 100 15.95 -6.83 3.46
N LEU A 101 15.32 -7.59 2.57
CA LEU A 101 13.93 -8.02 2.76
C LEU A 101 13.75 -9.00 3.94
N ALA A 102 14.80 -9.67 4.36
CA ALA A 102 14.79 -10.60 5.50
C ALA A 102 14.79 -9.88 6.85
N ASP A 103 15.31 -8.63 6.88
CA ASP A 103 15.44 -7.87 8.12
C ASP A 103 14.08 -7.33 8.55
N ARG A 104 13.56 -7.82 9.67
CA ARG A 104 12.32 -7.32 10.27
C ARG A 104 12.55 -6.20 11.26
N LYS A 105 13.67 -6.26 11.99
CA LYS A 105 14.09 -5.24 12.95
C LYS A 105 15.51 -4.81 12.65
N TRP A 106 15.80 -3.52 12.82
CA TRP A 106 17.14 -2.98 12.59
C TRP A 106 17.43 -1.78 13.51
N LYS A 107 18.70 -1.60 13.82
CA LYS A 107 19.17 -0.47 14.64
C LYS A 107 19.71 0.63 13.75
N CYS A 108 19.25 1.85 13.96
CA CYS A 108 19.73 3.02 13.23
C CYS A 108 21.18 3.33 13.63
N LYS A 109 22.09 3.42 12.66
CA LYS A 109 23.50 3.74 12.91
C LYS A 109 23.70 5.19 13.37
N ALA A 110 22.77 6.10 13.03
CA ALA A 110 22.88 7.52 13.37
C ALA A 110 22.34 7.85 14.76
N CYS A 111 21.17 7.35 15.15
CA CYS A 111 20.54 7.71 16.42
C CYS A 111 20.42 6.55 17.42
N GLY A 112 20.80 5.32 17.02
CA GLY A 112 20.74 4.15 17.88
C GLY A 112 19.35 3.54 18.07
N GLN A 113 18.28 4.14 17.52
CA GLN A 113 16.92 3.64 17.66
C GLN A 113 16.75 2.26 17.00
N VAL A 114 16.06 1.36 17.69
CA VAL A 114 15.63 0.08 17.12
C VAL A 114 14.31 0.30 16.40
N ASN A 115 14.28 -0.02 15.13
CA ASN A 115 13.12 0.14 14.25
C ASN A 115 12.54 -1.23 13.90
N ASP A 116 11.22 -1.37 14.01
CA ASP A 116 10.46 -2.40 13.31
C ASP A 116 10.24 -1.91 11.89
N ARG A 117 10.60 -2.74 10.88
CA ARG A 117 10.60 -2.32 9.48
C ARG A 117 9.21 -1.92 8.99
N ASP A 118 8.21 -2.72 9.31
CA ASP A 118 6.86 -2.54 8.78
C ASP A 118 6.17 -1.34 9.48
N LEU A 119 6.34 -1.22 10.79
CA LEU A 119 5.83 -0.06 11.54
C LEU A 119 6.51 1.24 11.11
N THR A 120 7.84 1.22 10.96
CA THR A 120 8.60 2.39 10.51
C THR A 120 8.20 2.80 9.10
N ALA A 121 7.97 1.81 8.19
CA ALA A 121 7.47 2.08 6.85
C ALA A 121 6.11 2.78 6.90
N ALA A 122 5.17 2.29 7.70
CA ALA A 122 3.84 2.92 7.84
C ALA A 122 3.92 4.36 8.32
N LEU A 123 4.78 4.65 9.31
CA LEU A 123 5.00 6.01 9.82
C LEU A 123 5.64 6.92 8.77
N ASN A 124 6.60 6.43 8.00
CA ASN A 124 7.21 7.18 6.91
C ASN A 124 6.24 7.43 5.77
N ILE A 125 5.42 6.45 5.38
CA ILE A 125 4.36 6.62 4.37
C ILE A 125 3.40 7.74 4.80
N LYS A 126 2.97 7.73 6.06
CA LYS A 126 2.15 8.81 6.63
C LYS A 126 2.85 10.16 6.52
N LYS A 127 4.13 10.25 6.91
CA LYS A 127 4.94 11.47 6.84
C LYS A 127 5.04 12.01 5.41
N PHE A 128 5.37 11.16 4.42
CA PHE A 128 5.46 11.54 3.02
C PHE A 128 4.13 12.01 2.45
N ALA A 129 3.03 11.33 2.82
CA ALA A 129 1.70 11.74 2.41
C ALA A 129 1.33 13.13 2.94
N LEU A 130 1.62 13.43 4.21
CA LEU A 130 1.37 14.74 4.81
C LEU A 130 2.20 15.84 4.14
N VAL A 131 3.47 15.60 3.86
CA VAL A 131 4.33 16.53 3.12
C VAL A 131 3.75 16.79 1.72
N LYS A 132 3.31 15.75 1.02
CA LYS A 132 2.69 15.87 -0.30
C LYS A 132 1.40 16.71 -0.26
N GLN A 133 0.54 16.52 0.74
CA GLN A 133 -0.66 17.32 0.93
C GLN A 133 -0.34 18.80 1.17
N ASN A 134 0.62 19.10 2.03
CA ASN A 134 1.03 20.46 2.35
C ASN A 134 1.64 21.19 1.14
N LEU A 135 2.37 20.48 0.27
CA LEU A 135 2.95 21.05 -0.96
C LEU A 135 1.90 21.31 -2.03
N THR A 136 0.82 20.53 -2.08
CA THR A 136 -0.23 20.70 -3.11
C THR A 136 -1.30 21.73 -2.70
N GLY A 137 -1.36 22.12 -1.44
CA GLY A 137 -2.29 23.16 -0.94
C GLY A 137 -3.78 22.90 -1.21
N ARG A 138 -4.12 21.73 -1.75
CA ARG A 138 -5.48 21.27 -2.06
C ARG A 138 -5.59 19.75 -1.86
N LEU A 139 -6.69 19.35 -1.24
CA LEU A 139 -7.22 17.99 -1.38
C LEU A 139 -7.62 17.83 -2.86
N THR A 140 -6.71 17.35 -3.70
CA THR A 140 -7.08 17.01 -5.07
C THR A 140 -7.92 15.74 -5.04
N PRO A 141 -9.09 15.72 -5.71
CA PRO A 141 -9.80 14.48 -5.97
C PRO A 141 -8.83 13.48 -6.60
N VAL A 142 -8.92 12.23 -6.20
CA VAL A 142 -8.07 11.15 -6.72
C VAL A 142 -8.28 11.08 -8.24
N GLU A 143 -7.25 11.42 -9.01
CA GLU A 143 -7.28 11.12 -10.45
C GLU A 143 -7.40 9.61 -10.62
N PRO A 144 -8.27 9.13 -11.52
CA PRO A 144 -8.42 7.70 -11.76
C PRO A 144 -7.08 7.13 -12.20
N VAL A 145 -6.57 6.16 -11.43
CA VAL A 145 -5.41 5.38 -11.84
C VAL A 145 -5.83 4.60 -13.08
N GLU A 146 -5.26 4.94 -14.24
CA GLU A 146 -5.42 4.13 -15.45
C GLU A 146 -4.92 2.71 -15.16
N VAL A 147 -5.84 1.82 -14.89
CA VAL A 147 -5.58 0.38 -14.86
C VAL A 147 -5.51 -0.06 -16.32
N ARG A 148 -4.32 0.00 -16.90
CA ARG A 148 -4.09 -0.69 -18.18
C ARG A 148 -4.27 -2.18 -17.94
N GLN A 149 -5.24 -2.74 -18.65
CA GLN A 149 -5.53 -4.16 -18.73
C GLN A 149 -4.33 -4.96 -19.26
#